data_8fb37ab7085f89d3327aa35cae3f4b2d
#
_entry.id   8fb37ab7085f89d3327aa35cae3f4b2d
#
_cell.length_a   1.000
_cell.length_b   1.000
_cell.length_c   1.000
_cell.angle_alpha   90.00
_cell.angle_beta   90.00
_cell.angle_gamma   90.00
#
_symmetry.space_group_name_H-M   'P 1'
#
loop_
_entity.id
_entity.type
_entity.pdbx_description
1 polymer ?
#
loop_
_entity_poly.entity_id
_entity_poly.type
_entity_poly.pdbx_seq_one_letter_code
_entity_poly.pdbx_strand_id
1 'polypeptide(L)'
;MTNNTLEARLHRIGGPLRMLRAAPGGAYPFPMRAEFTNWRDEQEAWKSTAILFDQSFHMTDVGFRGPDTGRLLSALGTNSFRTFGRNKAKQFIACDAQGRLIGDAILFGLEDDRASLVGSPTVPDWVAYHAETGGYDVEVIRDERSLANPGRRALYRYQLQGPRAQAIVEKAHGGPIDRIKFFAIGDFTLAGHRVRALNHTMTGAPGDEMTGLELFGPAEDGPAVLDVLLAAGEEFGMRQGGAIAYSTTALESGWLGLPVPAVYTGESTRGFREWLGADGYLSAASLAGSYSAEHIEDYYVTPYDLGYRNMVRFDHDFIGRQALEELQDRTHRRKVWLRWNDEDVTRLLAGGLFGGELRTKYLAVPYAVYATFQYDAVLAGGAQVGFSNRTGYTVNAGGWFSLAVVDEEHARDGAEVTVVWGEPGGTRDGVERHVQTEVRATVSTSPLA
;
A
#
# COMPACT_ATOMS: atom_id res chain seq x y z
N MET A 1 -7.64 -7.21 32.94
CA MET A 1 -7.55 -7.02 31.48
C MET A 1 -7.94 -5.58 31.21
N THR A 2 -7.07 -4.80 30.61
CA THR A 2 -7.33 -3.39 30.32
C THR A 2 -8.44 -3.29 29.29
N ASN A 3 -9.56 -2.61 29.61
CA ASN A 3 -10.73 -2.37 28.73
C ASN A 3 -10.40 -1.48 27.49
N ASN A 4 -9.15 -1.30 27.16
CA ASN A 4 -8.66 -0.37 26.13
C ASN A 4 -7.92 -1.07 24.99
N THR A 5 -8.50 -2.18 24.49
CA THR A 5 -7.94 -2.93 23.36
C THR A 5 -8.89 -2.92 22.15
N LEU A 6 -8.37 -3.26 20.96
CA LEU A 6 -9.20 -3.43 19.76
C LEU A 6 -10.30 -4.48 20.01
N GLU A 7 -9.98 -5.62 20.64
CA GLU A 7 -10.95 -6.67 20.97
C GLU A 7 -12.10 -6.13 21.84
N ALA A 8 -11.77 -5.40 22.91
CA ALA A 8 -12.77 -4.78 23.78
C ALA A 8 -13.64 -3.74 23.05
N ARG A 9 -13.03 -2.99 22.12
CA ARG A 9 -13.74 -2.01 21.28
C ARG A 9 -14.72 -2.69 20.33
N LEU A 10 -14.31 -3.76 19.65
CA LEU A 10 -15.17 -4.56 18.76
C LEU A 10 -16.39 -5.09 19.50
N HIS A 11 -16.20 -5.67 20.68
CA HIS A 11 -17.30 -6.12 21.52
C HIS A 11 -18.27 -4.99 21.92
N ARG A 12 -17.73 -3.85 22.35
CA ARG A 12 -18.55 -2.70 22.79
C ARG A 12 -19.38 -2.11 21.66
N ILE A 13 -18.84 -2.06 20.43
CA ILE A 13 -19.51 -1.47 19.27
C ILE A 13 -20.46 -2.47 18.59
N GLY A 14 -20.31 -3.77 18.82
CA GLY A 14 -21.12 -4.82 18.22
C GLY A 14 -20.60 -5.33 16.86
N GLY A 15 -19.27 -5.41 16.72
CA GLY A 15 -18.59 -6.07 15.62
C GLY A 15 -17.81 -5.15 14.67
N PRO A 16 -16.97 -5.74 13.81
CA PRO A 16 -16.01 -5.01 12.96
C PRO A 16 -16.67 -4.17 11.88
N LEU A 17 -17.67 -4.68 11.16
CA LEU A 17 -18.34 -3.90 10.10
C LEU A 17 -18.96 -2.62 10.66
N ARG A 18 -19.63 -2.73 11.81
CA ARG A 18 -20.24 -1.57 12.47
C ARG A 18 -19.17 -0.56 12.90
N MET A 19 -18.07 -1.04 13.46
CA MET A 19 -16.94 -0.17 13.86
C MET A 19 -16.34 0.56 12.67
N LEU A 20 -15.99 -0.16 11.61
CA LEU A 20 -15.32 0.38 10.45
C LEU A 20 -16.21 1.33 9.63
N ARG A 21 -17.50 0.99 9.46
CA ARG A 21 -18.47 1.82 8.71
C ARG A 21 -18.85 3.10 9.47
N ALA A 22 -18.89 3.07 10.80
CA ALA A 22 -19.18 4.23 11.63
C ALA A 22 -17.94 5.11 11.90
N ALA A 23 -16.73 4.68 11.53
CA ALA A 23 -15.52 5.46 11.75
C ALA A 23 -15.48 6.69 10.82
N PRO A 24 -15.24 7.92 11.36
CA PRO A 24 -15.24 9.15 10.56
C PRO A 24 -13.98 9.35 9.73
N GLY A 25 -12.97 8.47 9.90
CA GLY A 25 -11.66 8.61 9.26
C GLY A 25 -11.77 8.69 7.74
N GLY A 26 -11.07 9.67 7.16
CA GLY A 26 -10.85 9.82 5.72
C GLY A 26 -9.66 9.02 5.22
N ALA A 27 -9.23 9.28 3.98
CA ALA A 27 -7.97 8.82 3.45
C ALA A 27 -6.80 9.36 4.30
N TYR A 28 -5.68 8.62 4.27
CA TYR A 28 -4.48 9.05 5.00
C TYR A 28 -3.95 10.38 4.45
N PRO A 29 -3.84 11.42 5.27
CA PRO A 29 -3.24 12.69 4.86
C PRO A 29 -1.72 12.54 4.87
N PHE A 30 -1.09 12.49 3.70
CA PHE A 30 0.36 12.45 3.62
C PHE A 30 0.97 13.74 4.18
N PRO A 31 1.86 13.67 5.20
CA PRO A 31 2.45 14.84 5.84
C PRO A 31 3.59 15.42 4.99
N MET A 32 3.29 15.77 3.76
CA MET A 32 4.21 16.37 2.79
C MET A 32 3.49 17.47 2.01
N ARG A 33 4.26 18.31 1.32
CA ARG A 33 3.72 19.35 0.44
C ARG A 33 2.75 18.75 -0.59
N ALA A 34 1.64 19.41 -0.88
CA ALA A 34 0.64 18.92 -1.81
C ALA A 34 1.20 18.75 -3.23
N GLU A 35 1.91 19.76 -3.72
CA GLU A 35 2.55 19.80 -5.04
C GLU A 35 3.81 20.65 -4.98
N PHE A 36 4.81 20.35 -5.81
CA PHE A 36 6.00 21.18 -6.03
C PHE A 36 5.91 21.95 -7.34
N THR A 37 5.36 21.33 -8.38
CA THR A 37 4.98 21.93 -9.65
C THR A 37 3.46 21.85 -9.80
N ASN A 38 2.97 20.95 -10.61
CA ASN A 38 1.58 20.51 -10.62
C ASN A 38 1.56 18.98 -10.72
N TRP A 39 0.53 18.35 -10.21
CA TRP A 39 0.46 16.89 -10.12
C TRP A 39 0.54 16.18 -11.48
N ARG A 40 0.16 16.83 -12.61
CA ARG A 40 0.30 16.23 -13.96
C ARG A 40 1.74 16.15 -14.39
N ASP A 41 2.50 17.25 -14.27
CA ASP A 41 3.92 17.27 -14.56
C ASP A 41 4.69 16.29 -13.66
N GLU A 42 4.26 16.18 -12.41
CA GLU A 42 4.84 15.24 -11.45
C GLU A 42 4.54 13.78 -11.83
N GLN A 43 3.33 13.45 -12.31
CA GLN A 43 3.00 12.14 -12.86
C GLN A 43 3.79 11.83 -14.14
N GLU A 44 3.89 12.76 -15.07
CA GLU A 44 4.66 12.58 -16.30
C GLU A 44 6.14 12.32 -16.03
N ALA A 45 6.69 12.92 -14.98
CA ALA A 45 8.12 12.84 -14.67
C ALA A 45 8.58 11.41 -14.39
N TRP A 46 7.81 10.60 -13.65
CA TRP A 46 8.24 9.21 -13.37
C TRP A 46 8.23 8.29 -14.60
N LYS A 47 7.53 8.67 -15.65
CA LYS A 47 7.51 7.93 -16.93
C LYS A 47 8.55 8.42 -17.92
N SER A 48 8.80 9.72 -17.98
CA SER A 48 9.62 10.36 -19.03
C SER A 48 11.02 10.77 -18.58
N THR A 49 11.19 11.18 -17.33
CA THR A 49 12.45 11.68 -16.77
C THR A 49 12.76 11.03 -15.43
N ALA A 50 12.48 11.70 -14.33
CA ALA A 50 12.51 11.16 -12.99
C ALA A 50 11.70 12.02 -12.03
N ILE A 51 11.20 11.39 -10.96
CA ILE A 51 10.57 12.06 -9.82
C ILE A 51 11.29 11.66 -8.54
N LEU A 52 11.39 12.61 -7.61
CA LEU A 52 11.91 12.40 -6.27
C LEU A 52 10.82 12.65 -5.24
N PHE A 53 10.44 11.62 -4.49
CA PHE A 53 9.51 11.72 -3.37
C PHE A 53 10.25 11.66 -2.04
N ASP A 54 9.96 12.59 -1.14
CA ASP A 54 10.33 12.46 0.26
C ASP A 54 9.26 11.66 1.00
N GLN A 55 9.53 10.38 1.23
CA GLN A 55 8.64 9.46 1.94
C GLN A 55 9.08 9.19 3.39
N SER A 56 9.92 10.05 3.96
CA SER A 56 10.44 9.90 5.33
C SER A 56 9.35 9.89 6.41
N PHE A 57 8.13 10.35 6.10
CA PHE A 57 7.17 10.74 7.13
C PHE A 57 5.94 9.83 7.27
N HIS A 58 5.55 9.07 6.25
CA HIS A 58 4.23 8.45 6.21
C HIS A 58 4.20 6.94 6.49
N MET A 59 5.33 6.26 6.44
CA MET A 59 5.43 4.83 6.76
C MET A 59 5.92 4.60 8.18
N THR A 60 5.39 3.59 8.84
CA THR A 60 5.97 3.04 10.07
C THR A 60 7.18 2.17 9.69
N ASP A 61 8.29 2.35 10.40
CA ASP A 61 9.50 1.56 10.28
C ASP A 61 9.72 0.82 11.62
N VAL A 62 9.70 -0.51 11.58
CA VAL A 62 9.95 -1.34 12.76
C VAL A 62 11.14 -2.22 12.53
N GLY A 63 12.21 -1.94 13.26
CA GLY A 63 13.43 -2.72 13.30
C GLY A 63 13.30 -3.93 14.22
N PHE A 64 13.90 -5.04 13.80
CA PHE A 64 14.02 -6.27 14.56
C PHE A 64 15.51 -6.62 14.65
N ARG A 65 16.02 -6.76 15.86
CA ARG A 65 17.43 -7.05 16.09
C ARG A 65 17.60 -8.18 17.12
N GLY A 66 18.31 -9.22 16.75
CA GLY A 66 18.62 -10.33 17.63
C GLY A 66 18.82 -11.65 16.88
N PRO A 67 19.33 -12.67 17.57
CA PRO A 67 19.67 -13.95 16.94
C PRO A 67 18.46 -14.68 16.33
N ASP A 68 17.26 -14.41 16.83
CA ASP A 68 16.02 -15.03 16.35
C ASP A 68 15.31 -14.24 15.26
N THR A 69 15.86 -13.12 14.77
CA THR A 69 15.21 -12.28 13.74
C THR A 69 14.81 -13.08 12.49
N GLY A 70 15.72 -13.92 11.97
CA GLY A 70 15.42 -14.75 10.81
C GLY A 70 14.34 -15.81 11.09
N ARG A 71 14.34 -16.42 12.28
CA ARG A 71 13.34 -17.40 12.72
C ARG A 71 11.95 -16.77 12.86
N LEU A 72 11.87 -15.60 13.49
CA LEU A 72 10.63 -14.82 13.63
C LEU A 72 10.03 -14.49 12.26
N LEU A 73 10.82 -13.88 11.39
CA LEU A 73 10.34 -13.44 10.07
C LEU A 73 9.92 -14.62 9.19
N SER A 74 10.66 -15.74 9.23
CA SER A 74 10.32 -16.95 8.50
C SER A 74 9.02 -17.59 8.99
N ALA A 75 8.76 -17.57 10.30
CA ALA A 75 7.52 -18.13 10.87
C ALA A 75 6.26 -17.33 10.51
N LEU A 76 6.40 -16.08 10.08
CA LEU A 76 5.27 -15.16 9.83
C LEU A 76 5.10 -14.80 8.35
N GLY A 77 6.14 -14.92 7.53
CA GLY A 77 6.12 -14.54 6.13
C GLY A 77 5.91 -15.73 5.20
N THR A 78 5.06 -15.58 4.19
CA THR A 78 4.81 -16.62 3.17
C THR A 78 5.96 -16.78 2.19
N ASN A 79 6.90 -15.83 2.15
CA ASN A 79 8.03 -15.81 1.22
C ASN A 79 9.12 -16.81 1.64
N SER A 80 9.89 -17.34 0.68
CA SER A 80 11.10 -18.09 1.02
C SER A 80 12.15 -17.22 1.70
N PHE A 81 12.72 -17.71 2.81
CA PHE A 81 13.80 -17.05 3.54
C PHE A 81 15.17 -17.67 3.31
N ARG A 82 15.30 -18.70 2.44
CA ARG A 82 16.56 -19.41 2.18
C ARG A 82 17.73 -18.52 1.79
N THR A 83 17.44 -17.43 1.07
CA THR A 83 18.48 -16.50 0.58
C THR A 83 18.32 -15.11 1.15
N PHE A 84 17.44 -14.94 2.15
CA PHE A 84 17.27 -13.66 2.82
C PHE A 84 18.42 -13.43 3.83
N GLY A 85 18.86 -12.20 3.92
CA GLY A 85 19.94 -11.79 4.81
C GLY A 85 20.40 -10.37 4.48
N ARG A 86 21.60 -10.03 4.86
CA ARG A 86 22.20 -8.72 4.65
C ARG A 86 22.09 -8.27 3.19
N ASN A 87 21.67 -7.02 2.98
CA ASN A 87 21.51 -6.36 1.68
C ASN A 87 20.50 -7.03 0.75
N LYS A 88 19.54 -7.78 1.30
CA LYS A 88 18.40 -8.31 0.57
C LYS A 88 17.12 -7.64 1.04
N ALA A 89 16.14 -7.55 0.16
CA ALA A 89 14.81 -7.11 0.51
C ALA A 89 13.74 -8.07 0.00
N LYS A 90 12.54 -7.95 0.53
CA LYS A 90 11.36 -8.70 0.10
C LYS A 90 10.11 -7.84 0.26
N GLN A 91 9.13 -8.05 -0.60
CA GLN A 91 7.75 -7.74 -0.26
C GLN A 91 7.28 -8.84 0.71
N PHE A 92 7.30 -8.54 2.00
CA PHE A 92 6.92 -9.46 3.06
C PHE A 92 5.39 -9.59 3.10
N ILE A 93 4.90 -10.81 3.00
CA ILE A 93 3.45 -11.10 2.97
C ILE A 93 3.10 -11.91 4.21
N ALA A 94 2.18 -11.40 5.03
CA ALA A 94 1.67 -12.06 6.23
C ALA A 94 0.21 -12.49 6.07
N CYS A 95 -0.13 -13.67 6.59
CA CYS A 95 -1.48 -14.22 6.56
C CYS A 95 -1.94 -14.64 7.96
N ASP A 96 -3.26 -14.77 8.11
CA ASP A 96 -3.86 -15.45 9.26
C ASP A 96 -3.78 -16.99 9.10
N ALA A 97 -4.21 -17.74 10.10
CA ALA A 97 -4.19 -19.20 10.07
C ALA A 97 -5.09 -19.81 8.98
N GLN A 98 -6.03 -19.06 8.41
CA GLN A 98 -6.90 -19.44 7.31
C GLN A 98 -6.34 -19.05 5.93
N GLY A 99 -5.10 -18.55 5.84
CA GLY A 99 -4.47 -18.12 4.60
C GLY A 99 -4.99 -16.78 4.06
N ARG A 100 -5.76 -16.03 4.84
CA ARG A 100 -6.27 -14.71 4.46
C ARG A 100 -5.23 -13.65 4.78
N LEU A 101 -5.12 -12.65 3.94
CA LEU A 101 -4.08 -11.64 4.01
C LEU A 101 -4.24 -10.72 5.24
N ILE A 102 -3.21 -10.65 6.08
CA ILE A 102 -3.05 -9.59 7.08
C ILE A 102 -2.53 -8.32 6.40
N GLY A 103 -1.61 -8.48 5.46
CA GLY A 103 -1.05 -7.39 4.67
C GLY A 103 0.32 -7.72 4.09
N ASP A 104 0.90 -6.72 3.47
CA ASP A 104 2.28 -6.75 3.00
C ASP A 104 3.05 -5.49 3.40
N ALA A 105 4.36 -5.60 3.47
CA ALA A 105 5.28 -4.51 3.78
C ALA A 105 6.63 -4.79 3.09
N ILE A 106 7.47 -3.78 2.95
CA ILE A 106 8.83 -3.99 2.46
C ILE A 106 9.73 -4.39 3.63
N LEU A 107 10.34 -5.56 3.50
CA LEU A 107 11.31 -6.10 4.44
C LEU A 107 12.72 -5.82 3.95
N PHE A 108 13.50 -5.12 4.75
CA PHE A 108 14.91 -4.80 4.53
C PHE A 108 15.80 -5.70 5.41
N GLY A 109 16.66 -6.53 4.82
CA GLY A 109 17.74 -7.22 5.50
C GLY A 109 18.93 -6.28 5.67
N LEU A 110 19.06 -5.69 6.83
CA LEU A 110 20.08 -4.68 7.12
C LEU A 110 21.43 -5.28 7.46
N GLU A 111 21.42 -6.26 8.36
CA GLU A 111 22.56 -7.06 8.79
C GLU A 111 22.11 -8.52 8.96
N ASP A 112 22.97 -9.42 9.36
CA ASP A 112 22.63 -10.85 9.48
C ASP A 112 21.60 -11.12 10.59
N ASP A 113 21.62 -10.31 11.65
CA ASP A 113 20.73 -10.37 12.80
C ASP A 113 19.79 -9.15 12.91
N ARG A 114 19.74 -8.31 11.87
CA ARG A 114 18.97 -7.08 11.87
C ARG A 114 18.18 -6.89 10.59
N ALA A 115 16.88 -6.73 10.73
CA ALA A 115 15.96 -6.41 9.63
C ALA A 115 15.04 -5.25 10.02
N SER A 116 14.37 -4.66 9.03
CA SER A 116 13.34 -3.64 9.23
C SER A 116 12.16 -3.90 8.31
N LEU A 117 10.95 -3.73 8.84
CA LEU A 117 9.68 -3.72 8.08
C LEU A 117 9.19 -2.30 7.94
N VAL A 118 8.91 -1.90 6.70
CA VAL A 118 8.50 -0.54 6.35
C VAL A 118 7.20 -0.57 5.57
N GLY A 119 6.19 0.14 6.07
CA GLY A 119 4.87 0.19 5.43
C GLY A 119 3.77 0.75 6.32
N SER A 120 2.52 0.37 6.06
CA SER A 120 1.42 0.66 6.98
C SER A 120 1.62 -0.10 8.29
N PRO A 121 1.10 0.38 9.43
CA PRO A 121 1.38 -0.24 10.73
C PRO A 121 0.98 -1.71 10.87
N THR A 122 0.02 -2.20 10.07
CA THR A 122 -0.60 -3.53 10.24
C THR A 122 0.40 -4.69 10.28
N VAL A 123 1.29 -4.79 9.29
CA VAL A 123 2.27 -5.89 9.22
C VAL A 123 3.43 -5.69 10.20
N PRO A 124 4.02 -4.49 10.34
CA PRO A 124 4.97 -4.22 11.39
C PRO A 124 4.45 -4.54 12.80
N ASP A 125 3.19 -4.18 13.12
CA ASP A 125 2.54 -4.49 14.40
C ASP A 125 2.32 -6.01 14.57
N TRP A 126 1.92 -6.71 13.51
CA TRP A 126 1.77 -8.17 13.54
C TRP A 126 3.08 -8.87 13.90
N VAL A 127 4.18 -8.46 13.29
CA VAL A 127 5.50 -9.05 13.57
C VAL A 127 6.00 -8.64 14.95
N ALA A 128 5.79 -7.39 15.37
CA ALA A 128 6.16 -6.93 16.72
C ALA A 128 5.39 -7.70 17.81
N TYR A 129 4.08 -7.91 17.65
CA TYR A 129 3.28 -8.74 18.54
C TYR A 129 3.89 -10.13 18.73
N HIS A 130 4.25 -10.81 17.65
CA HIS A 130 4.85 -12.14 17.73
C HIS A 130 6.27 -12.12 18.31
N ALA A 131 7.05 -11.08 18.04
CA ALA A 131 8.36 -10.90 18.67
C ALA A 131 8.24 -10.79 20.19
N GLU A 132 7.28 -10.01 20.69
CA GLU A 132 7.08 -9.74 22.12
C GLU A 132 6.40 -10.89 22.87
N THR A 133 5.57 -11.70 22.20
CA THR A 133 4.76 -12.74 22.85
C THR A 133 5.17 -14.16 22.52
N GLY A 134 5.97 -14.37 21.46
CA GLY A 134 6.31 -15.68 20.91
C GLY A 134 7.61 -16.29 21.44
N GLY A 135 8.27 -15.68 22.43
CA GLY A 135 9.50 -16.21 23.01
C GLY A 135 10.70 -16.16 22.06
N TYR A 136 10.81 -15.11 21.27
CA TYR A 136 11.95 -14.83 20.40
C TYR A 136 12.94 -13.91 21.09
N ASP A 137 14.23 -14.19 20.93
CA ASP A 137 15.31 -13.28 21.35
C ASP A 137 15.52 -12.21 20.28
N VAL A 138 14.61 -11.24 20.27
CA VAL A 138 14.55 -10.13 19.31
C VAL A 138 14.14 -8.85 20.00
N GLU A 139 14.96 -7.82 19.87
CA GLU A 139 14.60 -6.45 20.23
C GLU A 139 13.76 -5.82 19.14
N VAL A 140 12.64 -5.18 19.51
CA VAL A 140 11.77 -4.42 18.62
C VAL A 140 12.07 -2.93 18.75
N ILE A 141 12.47 -2.29 17.65
CA ILE A 141 12.85 -0.87 17.57
C ILE A 141 11.85 -0.15 16.68
N ARG A 142 11.04 0.72 17.27
CA ARG A 142 9.95 1.40 16.53
C ARG A 142 10.35 2.83 16.13
N ASP A 143 10.13 3.15 14.85
CA ASP A 143 10.15 4.51 14.32
C ASP A 143 8.80 4.76 13.61
N GLU A 144 7.86 5.27 14.37
CA GLU A 144 6.49 5.45 13.90
C GLU A 144 6.39 6.55 12.84
N ARG A 145 5.41 6.41 11.93
CA ARG A 145 5.04 7.48 11.00
C ARG A 145 4.75 8.79 11.75
N SER A 146 5.06 9.92 11.12
CA SER A 146 5.08 11.24 11.78
C SER A 146 3.75 11.64 12.42
N LEU A 147 2.60 11.14 11.96
CA LEU A 147 1.31 11.40 12.59
C LEU A 147 1.13 10.70 13.95
N ALA A 148 1.94 9.70 14.26
CA ALA A 148 1.92 8.95 15.52
C ALA A 148 3.20 9.14 16.35
N ASN A 149 4.27 9.68 15.74
CA ASN A 149 5.57 9.90 16.38
C ASN A 149 5.68 11.34 16.87
N PRO A 150 5.78 11.59 18.18
CA PRO A 150 5.96 12.93 18.72
C PRO A 150 7.39 13.47 18.53
N GLY A 151 8.33 12.62 18.14
CA GLY A 151 9.74 12.94 17.95
C GLY A 151 10.14 13.12 16.49
N ARG A 152 11.46 13.17 16.27
CA ARG A 152 12.04 13.13 14.92
C ARG A 152 12.10 11.69 14.43
N ARG A 153 11.94 11.51 13.12
CA ARG A 153 12.22 10.24 12.46
C ARG A 153 13.70 9.89 12.62
N ALA A 154 13.99 8.59 12.76
CA ALA A 154 15.35 8.10 12.84
C ALA A 154 16.05 8.08 11.47
N LEU A 155 15.28 7.82 10.41
CA LEU A 155 15.79 7.70 9.05
C LEU A 155 15.10 8.71 8.11
N TYR A 156 15.86 9.23 7.13
CA TYR A 156 15.27 9.76 5.92
C TYR A 156 15.00 8.61 4.94
N ARG A 157 14.00 8.79 4.06
CA ARG A 157 13.69 7.89 2.94
C ARG A 157 13.28 8.72 1.73
N TYR A 158 14.03 8.59 0.64
CA TYR A 158 13.78 9.26 -0.62
C TYR A 158 13.58 8.24 -1.72
N GLN A 159 12.43 8.28 -2.41
CA GLN A 159 12.20 7.46 -3.58
C GLN A 159 12.53 8.25 -4.83
N LEU A 160 13.54 7.83 -5.55
CA LEU A 160 13.87 8.33 -6.88
C LEU A 160 13.37 7.33 -7.92
N GLN A 161 12.41 7.74 -8.75
CA GLN A 161 11.74 6.86 -9.71
C GLN A 161 11.72 7.47 -11.10
N GLY A 162 12.03 6.67 -12.13
CA GLY A 162 11.96 7.04 -13.54
C GLY A 162 13.19 6.61 -14.34
N PRO A 163 13.15 6.73 -15.68
CA PRO A 163 14.23 6.24 -16.55
C PRO A 163 15.58 6.94 -16.35
N ARG A 164 15.59 8.11 -15.72
CA ARG A 164 16.83 8.86 -15.41
C ARG A 164 17.35 8.66 -13.98
N ALA A 165 16.70 7.84 -13.17
CA ALA A 165 17.04 7.67 -11.75
C ALA A 165 18.51 7.28 -11.54
N GLN A 166 19.02 6.28 -12.26
CA GLN A 166 20.42 5.86 -12.15
C GLN A 166 21.39 7.00 -12.53
N ALA A 167 21.17 7.65 -13.65
CA ALA A 167 22.05 8.73 -14.11
C ALA A 167 22.11 9.91 -13.12
N ILE A 168 20.99 10.22 -12.48
CA ILE A 168 20.93 11.26 -11.43
C ILE A 168 21.76 10.86 -10.22
N VAL A 169 21.64 9.61 -9.75
CA VAL A 169 22.43 9.12 -8.61
C VAL A 169 23.92 9.09 -8.95
N GLU A 170 24.30 8.62 -10.13
CA GLU A 170 25.70 8.59 -10.58
C GLU A 170 26.30 10.00 -10.68
N LYS A 171 25.52 10.97 -11.15
CA LYS A 171 25.95 12.38 -11.16
C LYS A 171 26.11 12.93 -9.74
N ALA A 172 25.14 12.68 -8.85
CA ALA A 172 25.22 13.10 -7.46
C ALA A 172 26.37 12.44 -6.69
N HIS A 173 26.70 11.19 -7.05
CA HIS A 173 27.84 10.43 -6.51
C HIS A 173 29.18 10.94 -7.03
N GLY A 174 29.21 11.51 -8.24
CA GLY A 174 30.42 11.95 -8.93
C GLY A 174 31.10 10.88 -9.78
N GLY A 175 30.39 9.83 -10.13
CA GLY A 175 30.85 8.71 -10.98
C GLY A 175 29.88 7.54 -10.96
N PRO A 176 30.19 6.45 -11.68
CA PRO A 176 29.34 5.28 -11.75
C PRO A 176 29.18 4.61 -10.38
N ILE A 177 28.00 4.03 -10.13
CA ILE A 177 27.71 3.20 -8.96
C ILE A 177 27.58 1.72 -9.38
N ASP A 178 27.84 0.81 -8.42
CA ASP A 178 27.61 -0.61 -8.65
C ASP A 178 26.15 -0.90 -8.95
N ARG A 179 25.88 -1.81 -9.90
CA ARG A 179 24.53 -2.24 -10.22
C ARG A 179 23.87 -2.92 -9.02
N ILE A 180 22.77 -2.33 -8.56
CA ILE A 180 21.92 -2.89 -7.50
C ILE A 180 20.85 -3.76 -8.18
N LYS A 181 20.83 -5.07 -7.88
CA LYS A 181 19.81 -5.98 -8.41
C LYS A 181 18.43 -5.63 -7.84
N PHE A 182 17.38 -5.94 -8.58
CA PHE A 182 16.00 -5.74 -8.11
C PHE A 182 15.77 -6.46 -6.77
N PHE A 183 15.16 -5.77 -5.81
CA PHE A 183 15.01 -6.19 -4.40
C PHE A 183 16.33 -6.51 -3.68
N ALA A 184 17.42 -5.84 -4.07
CA ALA A 184 18.67 -5.82 -3.32
C ALA A 184 18.98 -4.39 -2.84
N ILE A 185 19.82 -4.29 -1.81
CA ILE A 185 20.24 -3.03 -1.21
C ILE A 185 21.72 -2.83 -1.55
N GLY A 186 22.04 -1.67 -2.15
CA GLY A 186 23.41 -1.22 -2.39
C GLY A 186 23.83 -0.13 -1.41
N ASP A 187 25.12 0.18 -1.45
CA ASP A 187 25.77 1.22 -0.65
C ASP A 187 26.58 2.12 -1.56
N PHE A 188 26.48 3.43 -1.38
CA PHE A 188 27.35 4.43 -2.00
C PHE A 188 27.38 5.71 -1.17
N THR A 189 28.06 6.76 -1.63
CA THR A 189 28.21 8.03 -0.90
C THR A 189 27.58 9.17 -1.68
N LEU A 190 26.72 9.98 -1.03
CA LEU A 190 26.22 11.25 -1.56
C LEU A 190 26.52 12.36 -0.57
N ALA A 191 27.00 13.50 -1.04
CA ALA A 191 27.38 14.65 -0.20
C ALA A 191 28.33 14.27 0.98
N GLY A 192 29.16 13.26 0.83
CA GLY A 192 30.05 12.76 1.90
C GLY A 192 29.39 11.81 2.90
N HIS A 193 28.08 11.57 2.80
CA HIS A 193 27.33 10.68 3.68
C HIS A 193 27.13 9.29 3.06
N ARG A 194 27.18 8.25 3.86
CA ARG A 194 26.83 6.89 3.42
C ARG A 194 25.34 6.79 3.17
N VAL A 195 24.95 6.37 1.97
CA VAL A 195 23.58 6.15 1.57
C VAL A 195 23.36 4.68 1.25
N ARG A 196 22.32 4.09 1.76
CA ARG A 196 21.84 2.78 1.32
C ARG A 196 20.68 2.97 0.34
N ALA A 197 20.60 2.12 -0.67
CA ALA A 197 19.56 2.22 -1.68
C ALA A 197 18.97 0.84 -1.98
N LEU A 198 17.66 0.72 -1.84
CA LEU A 198 16.90 -0.43 -2.32
C LEU A 198 16.47 -0.19 -3.76
N ASN A 199 16.78 -1.12 -4.66
CA ASN A 199 16.20 -1.09 -6.01
C ASN A 199 14.85 -1.78 -6.01
N HIS A 200 13.76 -0.99 -6.13
CA HIS A 200 12.40 -1.48 -6.29
C HIS A 200 11.54 -0.46 -7.05
N THR A 201 10.38 -0.90 -7.54
CA THR A 201 9.45 -0.04 -8.28
C THR A 201 8.28 0.36 -7.41
N MET A 202 8.05 1.67 -7.29
CA MET A 202 6.88 2.22 -6.60
C MET A 202 5.76 2.62 -7.56
N THR A 203 6.13 3.02 -8.79
CA THR A 203 5.18 3.39 -9.85
C THR A 203 5.70 2.92 -11.21
N GLY A 204 4.81 2.71 -12.17
CA GLY A 204 5.14 2.09 -13.45
C GLY A 204 5.43 0.58 -13.35
N ALA A 205 5.90 -0.01 -14.41
CA ALA A 205 6.23 -1.44 -14.47
C ALA A 205 7.61 -1.73 -13.83
N PRO A 206 7.75 -2.83 -13.07
CA PRO A 206 9.06 -3.27 -12.61
C PRO A 206 9.97 -3.60 -13.80
N GLY A 207 11.23 -3.20 -13.72
CA GLY A 207 12.24 -3.46 -14.74
C GLY A 207 13.55 -3.99 -14.17
N ASP A 208 14.40 -4.50 -15.07
CA ASP A 208 15.75 -4.97 -14.73
C ASP A 208 16.75 -3.82 -14.51
N GLU A 209 16.40 -2.61 -14.90
CA GLU A 209 17.21 -1.40 -14.75
C GLU A 209 16.95 -0.73 -13.40
N MET A 210 17.90 0.10 -12.94
CA MET A 210 17.75 0.87 -11.71
C MET A 210 16.88 2.12 -11.93
N THR A 211 15.63 1.92 -12.29
CA THR A 211 14.62 2.97 -12.52
C THR A 211 13.86 3.38 -11.27
N GLY A 212 14.03 2.64 -10.16
CA GLY A 212 13.44 2.93 -8.86
C GLY A 212 14.43 2.65 -7.75
N LEU A 213 14.84 3.70 -7.03
CA LEU A 213 15.79 3.62 -5.94
C LEU A 213 15.20 4.29 -4.69
N GLU A 214 14.95 3.49 -3.64
CA GLU A 214 14.63 4.03 -2.33
C GLU A 214 15.93 4.22 -1.54
N LEU A 215 16.36 5.49 -1.42
CA LEU A 215 17.56 5.89 -0.72
C LEU A 215 17.22 6.16 0.76
N PHE A 216 18.03 5.65 1.67
CA PHE A 216 17.80 5.85 3.09
C PHE A 216 19.11 5.91 3.89
N GLY A 217 19.04 6.59 5.02
CA GLY A 217 20.15 6.79 5.95
C GLY A 217 19.70 7.55 7.21
N PRO A 218 20.61 7.92 8.12
CA PRO A 218 20.29 8.72 9.29
C PRO A 218 19.55 10.01 8.93
N ALA A 219 18.52 10.36 9.69
CA ALA A 219 17.67 11.52 9.36
C ALA A 219 18.43 12.84 9.30
N GLU A 220 19.51 12.99 10.07
CA GLU A 220 20.38 14.16 10.07
C GLU A 220 21.13 14.38 8.75
N ASP A 221 21.42 13.32 8.00
CA ASP A 221 22.09 13.37 6.70
C ASP A 221 21.12 13.72 5.55
N GLY A 222 19.82 13.53 5.78
CA GLY A 222 18.77 13.69 4.78
C GLY A 222 18.81 15.01 4.01
N PRO A 223 18.88 16.19 4.66
CA PRO A 223 18.92 17.47 3.95
C PRO A 223 20.08 17.58 2.97
N ALA A 224 21.30 17.18 3.35
CA ALA A 224 22.47 17.25 2.47
C ALA A 224 22.34 16.30 1.26
N VAL A 225 21.79 15.09 1.50
CA VAL A 225 21.51 14.11 0.44
C VAL A 225 20.42 14.61 -0.52
N LEU A 226 19.36 15.25 0.02
CA LEU A 226 18.30 15.83 -0.79
C LEU A 226 18.84 16.93 -1.70
N ASP A 227 19.63 17.86 -1.16
CA ASP A 227 20.17 18.98 -1.90
C ASP A 227 21.05 18.55 -3.07
N VAL A 228 21.92 17.55 -2.88
CA VAL A 228 22.78 17.06 -3.97
C VAL A 228 21.98 16.29 -5.02
N LEU A 229 20.92 15.57 -4.65
CA LEU A 229 20.02 14.90 -5.60
C LEU A 229 19.23 15.90 -6.42
N LEU A 230 18.72 16.97 -5.81
CA LEU A 230 17.99 18.02 -6.50
C LEU A 230 18.89 18.75 -7.51
N ALA A 231 20.11 19.12 -7.09
CA ALA A 231 21.08 19.76 -7.97
C ALA A 231 21.51 18.84 -9.14
N ALA A 232 21.72 17.54 -8.86
CA ALA A 232 22.06 16.58 -9.91
C ALA A 232 20.90 16.32 -10.87
N GLY A 233 19.66 16.32 -10.37
CA GLY A 233 18.45 16.02 -11.14
C GLY A 233 18.01 17.14 -12.08
N GLU A 234 18.45 18.37 -11.86
CA GLU A 234 18.03 19.55 -12.62
C GLU A 234 18.24 19.39 -14.13
N GLU A 235 19.42 18.97 -14.57
CA GLU A 235 19.73 18.79 -16.00
C GLU A 235 18.96 17.62 -16.64
N PHE A 236 18.48 16.65 -15.84
CA PHE A 236 17.70 15.51 -16.30
C PHE A 236 16.20 15.79 -16.34
N GLY A 237 15.78 17.00 -15.96
CA GLY A 237 14.36 17.37 -15.87
C GLY A 237 13.61 16.67 -14.72
N MET A 238 14.32 16.26 -13.66
CA MET A 238 13.71 15.65 -12.48
C MET A 238 12.70 16.61 -11.83
N ARG A 239 11.62 16.06 -11.32
CA ARG A 239 10.64 16.78 -10.48
C ARG A 239 10.68 16.29 -9.04
N GLN A 240 10.40 17.19 -8.08
CA GLN A 240 9.98 16.74 -6.76
C GLN A 240 8.49 16.38 -6.82
N GLY A 241 8.11 15.30 -6.14
CA GLY A 241 6.73 14.84 -6.11
C GLY A 241 6.03 15.21 -4.80
N GLY A 242 4.84 15.80 -4.92
CA GLY A 242 3.97 16.11 -3.81
C GLY A 242 2.97 15.01 -3.46
N ALA A 243 2.21 15.22 -2.39
CA ALA A 243 1.23 14.25 -1.87
C ALA A 243 0.14 13.87 -2.89
N ILE A 244 -0.24 14.80 -3.75
CA ILE A 244 -1.29 14.58 -4.75
C ILE A 244 -0.83 13.56 -5.80
N ALA A 245 0.35 13.76 -6.41
CA ALA A 245 0.93 12.81 -7.35
C ALA A 245 1.28 11.48 -6.65
N TYR A 246 1.88 11.54 -5.45
CA TYR A 246 2.23 10.35 -4.66
C TYR A 246 1.04 9.41 -4.44
N SER A 247 -0.15 9.96 -4.16
CA SER A 247 -1.36 9.18 -3.91
C SER A 247 -1.78 8.30 -5.09
N THR A 248 -1.36 8.63 -6.32
CA THR A 248 -1.72 7.91 -7.54
C THR A 248 -0.71 6.84 -7.97
N THR A 249 0.47 6.78 -7.36
CA THR A 249 1.57 5.87 -7.76
C THR A 249 1.14 4.40 -7.79
N ALA A 250 0.38 3.96 -6.78
CA ALA A 250 -0.10 2.58 -6.68
C ALA A 250 -1.08 2.19 -7.79
N LEU A 251 -1.76 3.14 -8.43
CA LEU A 251 -2.67 2.87 -9.55
C LEU A 251 -1.89 2.31 -10.75
N GLU A 252 -0.76 2.88 -11.08
CA GLU A 252 0.06 2.45 -12.22
C GLU A 252 0.84 1.17 -11.92
N SER A 253 1.44 1.04 -10.73
CA SER A 253 2.15 -0.17 -10.34
C SER A 253 1.23 -1.36 -10.05
N GLY A 254 -0.07 -1.11 -9.82
CA GLY A 254 -1.03 -2.15 -9.49
C GLY A 254 -0.86 -2.72 -8.07
N TRP A 255 -0.17 -2.00 -7.20
CA TRP A 255 -0.06 -2.42 -5.79
C TRP A 255 -1.34 -2.07 -5.03
N LEU A 256 -2.08 -3.09 -4.61
CA LEU A 256 -3.28 -2.95 -3.80
C LEU A 256 -2.89 -3.00 -2.31
N GLY A 257 -2.35 -1.89 -1.80
CA GLY A 257 -1.64 -1.83 -0.52
C GLY A 257 -2.50 -1.80 0.74
N LEU A 258 -3.81 -1.62 0.65
CA LEU A 258 -4.71 -1.52 1.81
C LEU A 258 -6.02 -2.31 1.56
N PRO A 259 -5.97 -3.64 1.39
CA PRO A 259 -7.16 -4.46 1.58
C PRO A 259 -7.52 -4.47 3.07
N VAL A 260 -8.78 -4.80 3.40
CA VAL A 260 -9.18 -5.03 4.79
C VAL A 260 -8.35 -6.19 5.35
N PRO A 261 -7.54 -5.97 6.40
CA PRO A 261 -6.68 -7.01 6.93
C PRO A 261 -7.48 -8.08 7.69
N ALA A 262 -7.08 -9.34 7.55
CA ALA A 262 -7.73 -10.48 8.19
C ALA A 262 -7.39 -10.58 9.70
N VAL A 263 -7.66 -9.51 10.44
CA VAL A 263 -7.37 -9.42 11.88
C VAL A 263 -8.60 -9.20 12.74
N TYR A 264 -9.72 -8.77 12.15
CA TYR A 264 -10.89 -8.32 12.92
C TYR A 264 -11.74 -9.47 13.48
N THR A 265 -11.55 -10.69 13.01
CA THR A 265 -12.28 -11.89 13.42
C THR A 265 -11.35 -13.10 13.54
N GLY A 266 -11.88 -14.21 14.05
CA GLY A 266 -11.14 -15.45 14.22
C GLY A 266 -10.39 -15.52 15.56
N GLU A 267 -10.28 -16.75 16.10
CA GLU A 267 -9.61 -17.01 17.37
C GLU A 267 -8.07 -16.88 17.23
N SER A 268 -7.51 -17.25 16.07
CA SER A 268 -6.06 -17.18 15.83
C SER A 268 -5.48 -15.76 15.89
N THR A 269 -6.31 -14.74 15.65
CA THR A 269 -5.89 -13.31 15.70
C THR A 269 -6.38 -12.60 16.95
N ARG A 270 -7.07 -13.29 17.87
CA ARG A 270 -7.62 -12.70 19.09
C ARG A 270 -6.54 -12.10 19.99
N GLY A 271 -5.46 -12.85 20.25
CA GLY A 271 -4.35 -12.33 21.05
C GLY A 271 -3.74 -11.05 20.46
N PHE A 272 -3.65 -10.96 19.13
CA PHE A 272 -3.22 -9.73 18.47
C PHE A 272 -4.21 -8.57 18.69
N ARG A 273 -5.53 -8.81 18.59
CA ARG A 273 -6.54 -7.78 18.90
C ARG A 273 -6.54 -7.35 20.37
N GLU A 274 -6.19 -8.26 21.29
CA GLU A 274 -6.03 -7.96 22.72
C GLU A 274 -4.72 -7.18 23.01
N TRP A 275 -3.69 -7.32 22.16
CA TRP A 275 -2.45 -6.57 22.22
C TRP A 275 -2.60 -5.16 21.62
N LEU A 276 -3.39 -4.99 20.54
CA LEU A 276 -3.64 -3.70 19.90
C LEU A 276 -4.46 -2.74 20.75
N GLY A 277 -4.05 -1.47 20.82
CA GLY A 277 -4.79 -0.41 21.50
C GLY A 277 -6.13 -0.07 20.84
N ALA A 278 -7.11 0.32 21.65
CA ALA A 278 -8.45 0.75 21.18
C ALA A 278 -8.45 2.06 20.37
N ASP A 279 -7.36 2.79 20.36
CA ASP A 279 -7.10 4.06 19.64
C ASP A 279 -6.03 3.92 18.57
N GLY A 280 -5.48 2.70 18.37
CA GLY A 280 -4.46 2.40 17.37
C GLY A 280 -4.97 2.49 15.93
N TYR A 281 -4.05 2.28 14.97
CA TYR A 281 -4.31 2.39 13.53
C TYR A 281 -5.53 1.58 13.08
N LEU A 282 -5.59 0.28 13.44
CA LEU A 282 -6.68 -0.61 13.05
C LEU A 282 -7.99 -0.31 13.77
N SER A 283 -7.92 0.23 14.97
CA SER A 283 -9.10 0.65 15.73
C SER A 283 -9.73 1.94 15.18
N ALA A 284 -8.92 2.84 14.60
CA ALA A 284 -9.34 4.10 13.99
C ALA A 284 -9.65 3.97 12.49
N ALA A 285 -9.37 2.81 11.88
CA ALA A 285 -9.59 2.58 10.47
C ALA A 285 -11.06 2.70 10.08
N SER A 286 -11.31 3.14 8.86
CA SER A 286 -12.64 3.34 8.30
C SER A 286 -12.86 2.53 7.03
N LEU A 287 -14.10 2.11 6.80
CA LEU A 287 -14.54 1.39 5.60
C LEU A 287 -15.58 2.23 4.85
N ALA A 288 -15.33 2.50 3.58
CA ALA A 288 -16.21 3.25 2.69
C ALA A 288 -16.51 2.49 1.40
N GLY A 289 -17.44 3.04 0.61
CA GLY A 289 -17.83 2.52 -0.69
C GLY A 289 -19.05 1.62 -0.66
N SER A 290 -19.57 1.34 -1.84
CA SER A 290 -20.85 0.67 -2.07
C SER A 290 -20.82 -0.85 -1.89
N TYR A 291 -19.63 -1.48 -1.90
CA TYR A 291 -19.52 -2.93 -1.69
C TYR A 291 -20.15 -3.29 -0.35
N SER A 292 -21.11 -4.21 -0.37
CA SER A 292 -21.84 -4.64 0.83
C SER A 292 -21.83 -6.15 0.94
N ALA A 293 -21.45 -6.62 2.12
CA ALA A 293 -21.50 -8.02 2.51
C ALA A 293 -21.92 -8.13 3.98
N GLU A 294 -22.43 -9.30 4.36
CA GLU A 294 -22.95 -9.53 5.71
C GLU A 294 -21.83 -9.71 6.75
N HIS A 295 -20.73 -10.33 6.31
CA HIS A 295 -19.58 -10.64 7.17
C HIS A 295 -18.34 -9.88 6.75
N ILE A 296 -17.50 -9.50 7.73
CA ILE A 296 -16.22 -8.81 7.43
C ILE A 296 -15.27 -9.72 6.66
N GLU A 297 -15.40 -11.03 6.81
CA GLU A 297 -14.61 -12.03 6.09
C GLU A 297 -14.78 -11.97 4.57
N ASP A 298 -15.93 -11.48 4.09
CA ASP A 298 -16.20 -11.30 2.65
C ASP A 298 -15.36 -10.17 2.03
N TYR A 299 -14.81 -9.28 2.87
CA TYR A 299 -13.88 -8.22 2.47
C TYR A 299 -12.43 -8.69 2.45
N TYR A 300 -12.11 -9.83 3.06
CA TYR A 300 -10.75 -10.34 3.09
C TYR A 300 -10.34 -10.91 1.74
N VAL A 301 -9.07 -10.83 1.46
CA VAL A 301 -8.43 -11.41 0.29
C VAL A 301 -7.35 -12.40 0.72
N THR A 302 -6.95 -13.27 -0.20
CA THR A 302 -5.79 -14.13 -0.06
C THR A 302 -4.61 -13.57 -0.87
N PRO A 303 -3.39 -14.02 -0.66
CA PRO A 303 -2.28 -13.68 -1.54
C PRO A 303 -2.52 -14.06 -3.01
N TYR A 304 -3.31 -15.10 -3.25
CA TYR A 304 -3.65 -15.56 -4.60
C TYR A 304 -4.55 -14.55 -5.34
N ASP A 305 -5.52 -13.98 -4.64
CA ASP A 305 -6.42 -12.95 -5.19
C ASP A 305 -5.65 -11.71 -5.68
N LEU A 306 -4.52 -11.39 -5.03
CA LEU A 306 -3.67 -10.25 -5.37
C LEU A 306 -2.56 -10.57 -6.39
N GLY A 307 -2.49 -11.82 -6.87
CA GLY A 307 -1.46 -12.26 -7.82
C GLY A 307 -0.11 -12.58 -7.17
N TYR A 308 -0.04 -12.77 -5.85
CA TYR A 308 1.20 -13.08 -5.13
C TYR A 308 1.55 -14.58 -5.11
N ARG A 309 0.93 -15.39 -5.95
CA ARG A 309 1.17 -16.86 -6.02
C ARG A 309 2.66 -17.21 -6.05
N ASN A 310 3.44 -16.49 -6.84
CA ASN A 310 4.88 -16.74 -6.95
C ASN A 310 5.69 -16.33 -5.73
N MET A 311 5.10 -15.59 -4.79
CA MET A 311 5.72 -15.17 -3.54
C MET A 311 5.37 -16.08 -2.37
N VAL A 312 4.34 -16.92 -2.49
CA VAL A 312 4.01 -17.98 -1.51
C VAL A 312 4.91 -19.18 -1.75
N ARG A 313 5.67 -19.58 -0.73
CA ARG A 313 6.63 -20.70 -0.79
C ARG A 313 6.44 -21.65 0.39
N PHE A 314 6.32 -22.92 0.08
CA PHE A 314 6.10 -23.99 1.07
C PHE A 314 7.39 -24.69 1.48
N ASP A 315 8.52 -23.99 1.42
CA ASP A 315 9.84 -24.50 1.77
C ASP A 315 10.20 -24.30 3.26
N HIS A 316 9.28 -23.80 4.06
CA HIS A 316 9.38 -23.60 5.51
C HIS A 316 7.98 -23.55 6.13
N ASP A 317 7.91 -23.61 7.46
CA ASP A 317 6.66 -23.46 8.20
C ASP A 317 6.37 -21.99 8.51
N PHE A 318 5.11 -21.59 8.32
CA PHE A 318 4.63 -20.23 8.62
C PHE A 318 3.13 -20.25 8.93
N ILE A 319 2.64 -19.20 9.59
CA ILE A 319 1.20 -19.06 9.90
C ILE A 319 0.40 -18.99 8.61
N GLY A 320 -0.59 -19.89 8.46
CA GLY A 320 -1.46 -19.99 7.29
C GLY A 320 -0.96 -20.92 6.19
N ARG A 321 0.22 -21.57 6.36
CA ARG A 321 0.78 -22.49 5.37
C ARG A 321 -0.20 -23.56 4.91
N GLN A 322 -0.76 -24.34 5.84
CA GLN A 322 -1.68 -25.43 5.50
C GLN A 322 -2.88 -24.93 4.68
N ALA A 323 -3.50 -23.83 5.11
CA ALA A 323 -4.63 -23.26 4.40
C ALA A 323 -4.26 -22.80 2.98
N LEU A 324 -3.08 -22.17 2.81
CA LEU A 324 -2.61 -21.75 1.49
C LEU A 324 -2.24 -22.94 0.59
N GLU A 325 -1.71 -24.06 1.14
CA GLU A 325 -1.50 -25.30 0.40
C GLU A 325 -2.84 -25.88 -0.12
N GLU A 326 -3.89 -25.86 0.71
CA GLU A 326 -5.24 -26.33 0.32
C GLU A 326 -5.93 -25.39 -0.69
N LEU A 327 -5.62 -24.10 -0.65
CA LEU A 327 -6.19 -23.09 -1.53
C LEU A 327 -5.50 -23.02 -2.90
N GLN A 328 -4.23 -23.41 -3.01
CA GLN A 328 -3.40 -23.12 -4.19
C GLN A 328 -3.99 -23.56 -5.54
N ASP A 329 -4.78 -24.65 -5.56
CA ASP A 329 -5.36 -25.23 -6.79
C ASP A 329 -6.86 -24.90 -6.95
N ARG A 330 -7.40 -24.02 -6.07
CA ARG A 330 -8.77 -23.55 -6.20
C ARG A 330 -8.86 -22.34 -7.14
N THR A 331 -10.05 -22.06 -7.61
CA THR A 331 -10.39 -20.82 -8.31
C THR A 331 -10.29 -19.66 -7.32
N HIS A 332 -9.64 -18.57 -7.74
CA HIS A 332 -9.44 -17.37 -6.95
C HIS A 332 -10.01 -16.16 -7.66
N ARG A 333 -10.44 -15.18 -6.89
CA ARG A 333 -10.63 -13.83 -7.42
C ARG A 333 -9.31 -13.32 -7.99
N ARG A 334 -9.36 -12.35 -8.87
CA ARG A 334 -8.16 -11.81 -9.51
C ARG A 334 -8.13 -10.31 -9.41
N LYS A 335 -6.96 -9.79 -9.09
CA LYS A 335 -6.67 -8.36 -9.17
C LYS A 335 -6.59 -7.94 -10.63
N VAL A 336 -7.30 -6.85 -10.96
CA VAL A 336 -7.39 -6.26 -12.30
C VAL A 336 -7.37 -4.73 -12.21
N TRP A 337 -7.17 -4.07 -13.36
CA TRP A 337 -7.45 -2.65 -13.53
C TRP A 337 -8.81 -2.49 -14.20
N LEU A 338 -9.59 -1.52 -13.75
CA LEU A 338 -10.87 -1.12 -14.37
C LEU A 338 -10.71 0.25 -14.98
N ARG A 339 -10.71 0.34 -16.31
CA ARG A 339 -10.76 1.61 -17.03
C ARG A 339 -12.18 2.13 -17.00
N TRP A 340 -12.43 3.23 -16.32
CA TRP A 340 -13.75 3.84 -16.24
C TRP A 340 -14.11 4.55 -17.55
N ASN A 341 -15.38 4.55 -17.91
CA ASN A 341 -15.88 5.23 -19.11
C ASN A 341 -15.81 6.75 -18.92
N ASP A 342 -15.20 7.46 -19.88
CA ASP A 342 -14.92 8.88 -19.78
C ASP A 342 -16.20 9.75 -19.74
N GLU A 343 -17.27 9.36 -20.44
CA GLU A 343 -18.56 10.05 -20.39
C GLU A 343 -19.21 9.92 -19.01
N ASP A 344 -19.14 8.73 -18.41
CA ASP A 344 -19.69 8.47 -17.09
C ASP A 344 -18.90 9.22 -16.00
N VAL A 345 -17.56 9.29 -16.12
CA VAL A 345 -16.71 10.10 -15.24
C VAL A 345 -17.04 11.59 -15.37
N THR A 346 -17.25 12.08 -16.59
CA THR A 346 -17.67 13.47 -16.85
C THR A 346 -19.03 13.76 -16.19
N ARG A 347 -19.98 12.83 -16.32
CA ARG A 347 -21.30 12.94 -15.69
C ARG A 347 -21.19 12.94 -14.15
N LEU A 348 -20.32 12.10 -13.57
CA LEU A 348 -20.05 12.10 -12.13
C LEU A 348 -19.53 13.45 -11.64
N LEU A 349 -18.50 13.98 -12.31
CA LEU A 349 -17.90 15.28 -11.96
C LEU A 349 -18.93 16.41 -12.05
N ALA A 350 -19.70 16.47 -13.15
CA ALA A 350 -20.76 17.46 -13.33
C ALA A 350 -21.87 17.31 -12.28
N GLY A 351 -22.32 16.09 -12.01
CA GLY A 351 -23.34 15.79 -11.02
C GLY A 351 -22.91 16.10 -9.58
N GLY A 352 -21.64 15.90 -9.24
CA GLY A 352 -21.07 16.24 -7.93
C GLY A 352 -20.95 17.75 -7.71
N LEU A 353 -20.63 18.52 -8.75
CA LEU A 353 -20.47 19.98 -8.67
C LEU A 353 -21.79 20.74 -8.82
N PHE A 354 -22.66 20.32 -9.74
CA PHE A 354 -23.83 21.09 -10.18
C PHE A 354 -25.16 20.39 -9.91
N GLY A 355 -25.18 19.24 -9.29
CA GLY A 355 -26.34 18.36 -9.13
C GLY A 355 -27.42 18.83 -8.12
N GLY A 356 -27.26 20.00 -7.49
CA GLY A 356 -28.26 20.53 -6.54
C GLY A 356 -28.45 19.60 -5.32
N GLU A 357 -29.72 19.26 -4.98
CA GLU A 357 -30.05 18.39 -3.84
C GLU A 357 -29.76 16.90 -4.11
N LEU A 358 -29.82 16.45 -5.35
CA LEU A 358 -29.58 15.07 -5.79
C LEU A 358 -28.23 14.97 -6.52
N ARG A 359 -27.15 15.31 -5.81
CA ARG A 359 -25.79 15.23 -6.37
C ARG A 359 -25.21 13.82 -6.32
N THR A 360 -24.31 13.52 -7.24
CA THR A 360 -23.47 12.33 -7.17
C THR A 360 -22.41 12.51 -6.07
N LYS A 361 -21.86 11.42 -5.52
CA LYS A 361 -20.71 11.50 -4.60
C LYS A 361 -19.57 12.23 -5.30
N TYR A 362 -18.96 13.18 -4.60
CA TYR A 362 -17.82 13.93 -5.13
C TYR A 362 -16.70 13.01 -5.60
N LEU A 363 -16.12 13.33 -6.73
CA LEU A 363 -14.96 12.62 -7.29
C LEU A 363 -13.75 13.53 -7.23
N ALA A 364 -12.91 13.35 -6.21
CA ALA A 364 -11.70 14.15 -6.01
C ALA A 364 -10.65 13.83 -7.07
N VAL A 365 -10.15 14.84 -7.77
CA VAL A 365 -9.15 14.70 -8.83
C VAL A 365 -7.77 15.04 -8.27
N PRO A 366 -6.73 14.24 -8.53
CA PRO A 366 -6.69 13.03 -9.35
C PRO A 366 -6.97 11.71 -8.60
N TYR A 367 -7.25 11.74 -7.30
CA TYR A 367 -7.38 10.55 -6.48
C TYR A 367 -8.61 10.63 -5.57
N ALA A 368 -9.53 9.67 -5.72
CA ALA A 368 -10.81 9.66 -5.01
C ALA A 368 -10.92 8.50 -4.04
N VAL A 369 -10.27 8.62 -2.90
CA VAL A 369 -10.34 7.67 -1.77
C VAL A 369 -10.72 8.43 -0.52
N TYR A 370 -11.77 7.96 0.16
CA TYR A 370 -12.39 8.69 1.28
C TYR A 370 -12.35 7.92 2.60
N ALA A 371 -11.65 6.80 2.65
CA ALA A 371 -11.52 5.97 3.85
C ALA A 371 -10.17 5.27 3.88
N THR A 372 -9.84 4.64 5.02
CA THR A 372 -8.68 3.74 5.11
C THR A 372 -8.85 2.58 4.13
N PHE A 373 -10.03 1.98 4.11
CA PHE A 373 -10.42 0.89 3.21
C PHE A 373 -11.57 1.35 2.33
N GLN A 374 -11.30 1.58 1.04
CA GLN A 374 -12.31 1.96 0.06
C GLN A 374 -12.71 0.72 -0.75
N TYR A 375 -14.01 0.36 -0.71
CA TYR A 375 -14.57 -0.80 -1.40
C TYR A 375 -15.83 -0.40 -2.14
N ASP A 376 -15.74 -0.21 -3.45
CA ASP A 376 -16.90 0.08 -4.30
C ASP A 376 -17.30 -1.20 -5.04
N ALA A 377 -18.59 -1.53 -5.07
CA ALA A 377 -19.08 -2.75 -5.69
C ALA A 377 -18.81 -2.77 -7.20
N VAL A 378 -18.35 -3.91 -7.69
CA VAL A 378 -18.23 -4.21 -9.12
C VAL A 378 -19.33 -5.19 -9.49
N LEU A 379 -20.14 -4.84 -10.50
CA LEU A 379 -21.27 -5.62 -10.96
C LEU A 379 -21.02 -6.14 -12.38
N ALA A 380 -21.48 -7.37 -12.66
CA ALA A 380 -21.62 -7.91 -14.00
C ALA A 380 -23.04 -8.49 -14.15
N GLY A 381 -23.77 -8.06 -15.15
CA GLY A 381 -25.17 -8.47 -15.33
C GLY A 381 -26.09 -8.16 -14.14
N GLY A 382 -25.75 -7.16 -13.33
CA GLY A 382 -26.47 -6.77 -12.12
C GLY A 382 -26.09 -7.55 -10.85
N ALA A 383 -25.27 -8.60 -10.94
CA ALA A 383 -24.74 -9.34 -9.79
C ALA A 383 -23.41 -8.74 -9.31
N GLN A 384 -23.19 -8.71 -7.98
CA GLN A 384 -21.92 -8.27 -7.42
C GLN A 384 -20.86 -9.37 -7.63
N VAL A 385 -19.83 -9.04 -8.41
CA VAL A 385 -18.75 -9.96 -8.83
C VAL A 385 -17.38 -9.57 -8.26
N GLY A 386 -17.33 -8.55 -7.44
CA GLY A 386 -16.08 -8.11 -6.83
C GLY A 386 -16.17 -6.69 -6.27
N PHE A 387 -15.01 -6.12 -6.02
CA PHE A 387 -14.90 -4.74 -5.51
C PHE A 387 -13.76 -3.98 -6.18
N SER A 388 -13.97 -2.66 -6.31
CA SER A 388 -12.97 -1.67 -6.68
C SER A 388 -12.42 -1.03 -5.41
N ASN A 389 -11.09 -0.92 -5.29
CA ASN A 389 -10.45 -0.43 -4.06
C ASN A 389 -9.92 1.00 -4.23
N ARG A 390 -8.91 1.19 -5.05
CA ARG A 390 -8.28 2.51 -5.29
C ARG A 390 -8.72 3.06 -6.62
N THR A 391 -9.11 4.32 -6.65
CA THR A 391 -9.56 4.95 -7.90
C THR A 391 -8.96 6.35 -8.08
N GLY A 392 -8.60 6.67 -9.31
CA GLY A 392 -8.01 7.95 -9.66
C GLY A 392 -7.71 8.10 -11.15
N TYR A 393 -7.16 9.25 -11.48
CA TYR A 393 -6.70 9.62 -12.81
C TYR A 393 -5.18 9.65 -12.84
N THR A 394 -4.57 9.10 -13.88
CA THR A 394 -3.18 9.41 -14.21
C THR A 394 -3.07 9.91 -15.65
N VAL A 395 -2.22 10.92 -15.84
CA VAL A 395 -1.95 11.47 -17.17
C VAL A 395 -1.26 10.44 -18.06
N ASN A 396 -0.47 9.55 -17.47
CA ASN A 396 0.25 8.49 -18.18
C ASN A 396 -0.67 7.44 -18.79
N ALA A 397 -1.79 7.13 -18.15
CA ALA A 397 -2.86 6.26 -18.68
C ALA A 397 -3.90 7.04 -19.49
N GLY A 398 -3.91 8.37 -19.38
CA GLY A 398 -4.84 9.25 -20.08
C GLY A 398 -6.30 9.04 -19.69
N GLY A 399 -6.59 8.69 -18.41
CA GLY A 399 -7.95 8.49 -17.99
C GLY A 399 -8.14 8.08 -16.53
N TRP A 400 -9.39 7.89 -16.16
CA TRP A 400 -9.80 7.44 -14.83
C TRP A 400 -9.83 5.92 -14.76
N PHE A 401 -9.26 5.36 -13.70
CA PHE A 401 -9.29 3.92 -13.49
C PHE A 401 -9.19 3.55 -12.01
N SER A 402 -9.40 2.29 -11.71
CA SER A 402 -9.25 1.75 -10.36
C SER A 402 -8.58 0.39 -10.36
N LEU A 403 -7.97 0.04 -9.20
CA LEU A 403 -7.60 -1.32 -8.90
C LEU A 403 -8.81 -2.04 -8.34
N ALA A 404 -9.04 -3.26 -8.78
CA ALA A 404 -10.18 -4.07 -8.35
C ALA A 404 -9.77 -5.52 -8.13
N VAL A 405 -10.60 -6.23 -7.39
CA VAL A 405 -10.53 -7.70 -7.23
C VAL A 405 -11.88 -8.25 -7.65
N VAL A 406 -11.90 -9.07 -8.69
CA VAL A 406 -13.13 -9.62 -9.28
C VAL A 406 -13.04 -11.15 -9.38
N ASP A 407 -14.19 -11.80 -9.49
CA ASP A 407 -14.27 -13.23 -9.72
C ASP A 407 -13.55 -13.60 -11.03
N GLU A 408 -12.87 -14.75 -11.06
CA GLU A 408 -11.96 -15.13 -12.15
C GLU A 408 -12.63 -15.10 -13.53
N GLU A 409 -13.90 -15.51 -13.63
CA GLU A 409 -14.66 -15.53 -14.89
C GLU A 409 -14.84 -14.13 -15.52
N HIS A 410 -14.77 -13.07 -14.69
CA HIS A 410 -14.86 -11.67 -15.10
C HIS A 410 -13.50 -11.00 -15.30
N ALA A 411 -12.41 -11.63 -14.90
CA ALA A 411 -11.05 -11.11 -14.99
C ALA A 411 -10.41 -11.35 -16.38
N ARG A 412 -11.04 -10.82 -17.43
CA ARG A 412 -10.60 -10.96 -18.83
C ARG A 412 -10.48 -9.59 -19.48
N ASP A 413 -9.42 -9.38 -20.25
CA ASP A 413 -9.22 -8.14 -20.98
C ASP A 413 -10.45 -7.82 -21.87
N GLY A 414 -10.92 -6.59 -21.78
CA GLY A 414 -12.08 -6.11 -22.53
C GLY A 414 -13.44 -6.52 -21.93
N ALA A 415 -13.51 -7.27 -20.83
CA ALA A 415 -14.78 -7.57 -20.17
C ALA A 415 -15.41 -6.27 -19.64
N GLU A 416 -16.71 -6.12 -19.85
CA GLU A 416 -17.46 -4.96 -19.37
C GLU A 416 -18.04 -5.26 -17.99
N VAL A 417 -17.87 -4.31 -17.08
CA VAL A 417 -18.42 -4.33 -15.72
C VAL A 417 -18.95 -2.95 -15.35
N THR A 418 -19.66 -2.87 -14.25
CA THR A 418 -20.16 -1.61 -13.69
C THR A 418 -19.62 -1.40 -12.29
N VAL A 419 -19.02 -0.25 -12.02
CA VAL A 419 -18.64 0.18 -10.67
C VAL A 419 -19.79 1.01 -10.10
N VAL A 420 -20.20 0.70 -8.88
CA VAL A 420 -21.21 1.49 -8.16
C VAL A 420 -20.51 2.53 -7.31
N TRP A 421 -20.51 3.80 -7.72
CA TRP A 421 -19.90 4.89 -7.00
C TRP A 421 -20.86 5.53 -6.01
N GLY A 422 -20.50 5.57 -4.73
CA GLY A 422 -21.29 6.16 -3.65
C GLY A 422 -21.57 5.20 -2.49
N GLU A 423 -21.89 5.78 -1.32
CA GLU A 423 -22.13 4.99 -0.10
C GLU A 423 -23.54 4.35 -0.10
N PRO A 424 -23.71 3.18 0.52
CA PRO A 424 -25.04 2.65 0.82
C PRO A 424 -25.83 3.65 1.66
N GLY A 425 -27.08 3.93 1.26
CA GLY A 425 -27.91 4.94 1.92
C GLY A 425 -27.54 6.40 1.61
N GLY A 426 -26.57 6.62 0.73
CA GLY A 426 -26.20 7.94 0.18
C GLY A 426 -25.47 8.88 1.14
N THR A 427 -24.87 8.38 2.22
CA THR A 427 -24.06 9.18 3.15
C THR A 427 -23.28 8.31 4.13
N ARG A 428 -22.22 8.87 4.70
CA ARG A 428 -21.54 8.42 5.90
C ARG A 428 -20.85 9.62 6.58
N ASP A 429 -20.34 9.44 7.78
CA ASP A 429 -19.60 10.50 8.47
C ASP A 429 -18.37 10.94 7.61
N GLY A 430 -18.25 12.24 7.41
CA GLY A 430 -17.20 12.84 6.59
C GLY A 430 -17.41 12.79 5.07
N VAL A 431 -18.57 12.30 4.59
CA VAL A 431 -18.95 12.29 3.17
C VAL A 431 -20.31 12.95 3.01
N GLU A 432 -20.43 13.86 2.06
CA GLU A 432 -21.65 14.60 1.75
C GLU A 432 -22.80 13.66 1.35
N ARG A 433 -24.02 14.13 1.54
CA ARG A 433 -25.22 13.41 1.07
C ARG A 433 -25.25 13.32 -0.45
N HIS A 434 -25.43 12.12 -1.00
CA HIS A 434 -25.33 11.85 -2.44
C HIS A 434 -26.22 10.69 -2.86
N VAL A 435 -26.32 10.50 -4.17
CA VAL A 435 -26.94 9.32 -4.79
C VAL A 435 -25.85 8.39 -5.32
N GLN A 436 -26.04 7.09 -5.16
CA GLN A 436 -25.20 6.09 -5.81
C GLN A 436 -25.34 6.21 -7.34
N THR A 437 -24.23 6.09 -8.05
CA THR A 437 -24.19 6.24 -9.50
C THR A 437 -23.38 5.10 -10.12
N GLU A 438 -23.95 4.45 -11.10
CA GLU A 438 -23.28 3.40 -11.86
C GLU A 438 -22.34 4.01 -12.92
N VAL A 439 -21.14 3.42 -13.01
CA VAL A 439 -20.08 3.80 -13.94
C VAL A 439 -19.66 2.57 -14.71
N ARG A 440 -19.80 2.61 -16.02
CA ARG A 440 -19.29 1.56 -16.91
C ARG A 440 -17.77 1.51 -16.81
N ALA A 441 -17.21 0.31 -16.81
CA ALA A 441 -15.78 0.11 -16.81
C ALA A 441 -15.38 -1.11 -17.65
N THR A 442 -14.17 -1.06 -18.19
CA THR A 442 -13.59 -2.16 -18.95
C THR A 442 -12.43 -2.77 -18.16
N VAL A 443 -12.39 -4.08 -18.06
CA VAL A 443 -11.35 -4.84 -17.36
C VAL A 443 -10.07 -4.86 -18.20
N SER A 444 -8.92 -4.63 -17.52
CA SER A 444 -7.59 -4.95 -18.03
C SER A 444 -6.84 -5.83 -17.01
N THR A 445 -6.19 -6.89 -17.47
CA THR A 445 -5.35 -7.77 -16.67
C THR A 445 -3.90 -7.31 -16.60
N SER A 446 -3.58 -6.23 -17.30
CA SER A 446 -2.26 -5.58 -17.36
C SER A 446 -2.35 -4.11 -16.96
N PRO A 447 -1.23 -3.50 -16.50
CA PRO A 447 -1.19 -2.06 -16.22
C PRO A 447 -1.66 -1.22 -17.42
N LEU A 448 -2.34 -0.11 -17.12
CA LEU A 448 -2.91 0.80 -18.13
C LEU A 448 -1.98 1.95 -18.53
N ALA A 449 -0.81 2.09 -17.88
CA ALA A 449 0.16 3.17 -18.11
C ALA A 449 1.55 2.64 -18.46
#